data_fdd40813fdd347179b1d2cfab7a6b183
#
_entry.id   fdd40813fdd347179b1d2cfab7a6b183
#
_cell.length_a   1.000
_cell.length_b   1.000
_cell.length_c   1.000
_cell.angle_alpha   90.00
_cell.angle_beta   90.00
_cell.angle_gamma   90.00
#
_symmetry.space_group_name_H-M   'P 1'
#
loop_
_entity.id
_entity.type
_entity.pdbx_description
1 polymer ?
#
loop_
_entity_poly.entity_id
_entity_poly.type
_entity_poly.pdbx_seq_one_letter_code
_entity_poly.pdbx_strand_id
1 'polypeptide(L)'
;ANDKSTYSRMHAKYHPIIRNYLEQFGYYDIFLVDPDSGDIIYSVFKELDFTTSLKDGPYAGTNLGRAFREANNSNDPNYVKLEDFEPYTPSYEGAASFISSPIFDGTEKVGVLLFQMPIDKINQVMTSNCVWKNVGLGESGETYIVGNDFAMRSQSRFLIEDSAGYFAMMKGLGINQGLLDTIKAKNSTILLQKVASKGTHAAVSGNTHVEIYSDYRNVPVLSAYAPLEIEDVKWSIMAEIDEEEILRPVAILARQMYIIAGGLIAFIVGLGFLVTRITGKVTNVIKNMIGNLT
;
A
#
# COMPACT_ATOMS: atom_id res chain seq x y z
N ALA A 1 -32.39 23.05 -5.68
CA ALA A 1 -33.84 23.07 -5.50
C ALA A 1 -34.37 24.48 -5.78
N ASN A 2 -35.55 24.59 -6.41
CA ASN A 2 -36.20 25.87 -6.71
C ASN A 2 -37.26 26.26 -5.64
N ASP A 3 -37.07 25.79 -4.41
CA ASP A 3 -38.02 25.95 -3.31
C ASP A 3 -37.94 27.34 -2.63
N LYS A 4 -36.96 28.17 -3.02
CA LYS A 4 -36.71 29.52 -2.49
C LYS A 4 -36.44 29.56 -0.98
N SER A 5 -36.18 28.40 -0.34
CA SER A 5 -35.84 28.34 1.08
C SER A 5 -34.52 29.04 1.39
N THR A 6 -34.31 29.40 2.66
CA THR A 6 -33.02 29.94 3.10
C THR A 6 -31.91 28.93 2.88
N TYR A 7 -32.16 27.64 3.12
CA TYR A 7 -31.21 26.57 2.84
C TYR A 7 -30.77 26.57 1.36
N SER A 8 -31.72 26.56 0.42
CA SER A 8 -31.40 26.54 -1.01
C SER A 8 -30.61 27.76 -1.46
N ARG A 9 -30.86 28.95 -0.90
CA ARG A 9 -30.08 30.15 -1.18
C ARG A 9 -28.65 30.05 -0.66
N MET A 10 -28.48 29.59 0.58
CA MET A 10 -27.13 29.40 1.17
C MET A 10 -26.36 28.28 0.46
N HIS A 11 -27.01 27.16 0.17
CA HIS A 11 -26.44 26.08 -0.60
C HIS A 11 -25.96 26.56 -1.98
N ALA A 12 -26.77 27.29 -2.73
CA ALA A 12 -26.36 27.83 -4.04
C ALA A 12 -25.13 28.73 -3.97
N LYS A 13 -24.94 29.45 -2.85
CA LYS A 13 -23.79 30.33 -2.63
C LYS A 13 -22.53 29.56 -2.24
N TYR A 14 -22.60 28.61 -1.31
CA TYR A 14 -21.45 28.01 -0.68
C TYR A 14 -21.08 26.63 -1.27
N HIS A 15 -22.04 25.87 -1.76
CA HIS A 15 -21.75 24.54 -2.34
C HIS A 15 -20.69 24.54 -3.44
N PRO A 16 -20.67 25.47 -4.41
CA PRO A 16 -19.62 25.49 -5.43
C PRO A 16 -18.22 25.68 -4.85
N ILE A 17 -18.11 26.46 -3.76
CA ILE A 17 -16.82 26.72 -3.07
C ILE A 17 -16.34 25.47 -2.36
N ILE A 18 -17.23 24.84 -1.56
CA ILE A 18 -16.91 23.64 -0.79
C ILE A 18 -16.61 22.47 -1.75
N ARG A 19 -17.40 22.34 -2.82
CA ARG A 19 -17.18 21.30 -3.83
C ARG A 19 -15.82 21.48 -4.55
N ASN A 20 -15.47 22.70 -4.93
CA ASN A 20 -14.16 22.98 -5.53
C ASN A 20 -13.02 22.62 -4.56
N TYR A 21 -13.19 22.91 -3.26
CA TYR A 21 -12.23 22.52 -2.24
C TYR A 21 -12.09 20.99 -2.17
N LEU A 22 -13.22 20.26 -2.11
CA LEU A 22 -13.23 18.79 -2.13
C LEU A 22 -12.49 18.25 -3.36
N GLU A 23 -12.77 18.76 -4.56
CA GLU A 23 -12.17 18.32 -5.82
C GLU A 23 -10.66 18.60 -5.87
N GLN A 24 -10.21 19.77 -5.38
CA GLN A 24 -8.79 20.13 -5.36
C GLN A 24 -7.96 19.23 -4.43
N PHE A 25 -8.49 18.90 -3.25
CA PHE A 25 -7.80 18.08 -2.28
C PHE A 25 -8.11 16.58 -2.42
N GLY A 26 -9.14 16.25 -3.22
CA GLY A 26 -9.54 14.89 -3.54
C GLY A 26 -10.27 14.19 -2.40
N TYR A 27 -10.85 14.91 -1.43
CA TYR A 27 -11.69 14.29 -0.40
C TYR A 27 -12.87 13.56 -1.01
N TYR A 28 -13.32 12.48 -0.35
CA TYR A 28 -14.52 11.77 -0.81
C TYR A 28 -15.78 12.57 -0.54
N ASP A 29 -16.00 13.04 0.70
CA ASP A 29 -17.09 13.97 1.04
C ASP A 29 -16.65 14.97 2.13
N ILE A 30 -17.44 16.04 2.31
CA ILE A 30 -17.29 17.07 3.33
C ILE A 30 -18.65 17.29 3.99
N PHE A 31 -18.69 17.19 5.32
CA PHE A 31 -19.89 17.29 6.12
C PHE A 31 -19.84 18.50 7.05
N LEU A 32 -20.99 19.14 7.25
CA LEU A 32 -21.25 20.06 8.35
C LEU A 32 -22.37 19.48 9.20
N VAL A 33 -22.11 19.41 10.49
CA VAL A 33 -23.02 18.80 11.46
C VAL A 33 -23.38 19.81 12.53
N ASP A 34 -24.66 19.88 12.85
CA ASP A 34 -25.18 20.71 13.93
C ASP A 34 -24.70 20.16 15.29
N PRO A 35 -24.07 20.99 16.16
CA PRO A 35 -23.50 20.52 17.40
C PRO A 35 -24.53 20.09 18.44
N ASP A 36 -25.77 20.64 18.37
CA ASP A 36 -26.82 20.38 19.35
C ASP A 36 -27.67 19.17 18.99
N SER A 37 -28.12 19.07 17.73
CA SER A 37 -28.97 17.95 17.28
C SER A 37 -28.15 16.76 16.79
N GLY A 38 -26.91 17.00 16.31
CA GLY A 38 -26.08 16.01 15.60
C GLY A 38 -26.53 15.77 14.17
N ASP A 39 -27.45 16.58 13.64
CA ASP A 39 -27.94 16.42 12.28
C ASP A 39 -26.88 16.82 11.25
N ILE A 40 -26.69 16.00 10.23
CA ILE A 40 -25.88 16.36 9.07
C ILE A 40 -26.64 17.40 8.24
N ILE A 41 -26.33 18.68 8.47
CA ILE A 41 -27.00 19.80 7.82
C ILE A 41 -26.47 20.09 6.41
N TYR A 42 -25.28 19.57 6.08
CA TYR A 42 -24.68 19.68 4.78
C TYR A 42 -23.77 18.48 4.50
N SER A 43 -23.83 17.94 3.29
CA SER A 43 -22.75 17.17 2.67
C SER A 43 -22.64 17.56 1.19
N VAL A 44 -21.51 17.25 0.54
CA VAL A 44 -21.33 17.58 -0.87
C VAL A 44 -22.20 16.67 -1.73
N PHE A 45 -22.15 15.35 -1.50
CA PHE A 45 -22.86 14.35 -2.31
C PHE A 45 -24.28 14.02 -1.83
N LYS A 46 -24.60 14.29 -0.56
CA LYS A 46 -25.93 14.01 0.01
C LYS A 46 -26.34 12.55 -0.15
N GLU A 47 -25.47 11.67 0.33
CA GLU A 47 -25.71 10.22 0.37
C GLU A 47 -26.77 9.86 1.43
N LEU A 48 -26.88 8.58 1.80
CA LEU A 48 -27.92 8.07 2.70
C LEU A 48 -27.85 8.66 4.13
N ASP A 49 -26.70 9.16 4.54
CA ASP A 49 -26.47 9.79 5.85
C ASP A 49 -26.94 11.25 5.92
N PHE A 50 -27.14 11.92 4.79
CA PHE A 50 -27.57 13.31 4.76
C PHE A 50 -28.92 13.49 5.47
N THR A 51 -29.02 14.50 6.33
CA THR A 51 -30.17 14.81 7.20
C THR A 51 -30.44 13.82 8.32
N THR A 52 -29.52 12.87 8.58
CA THR A 52 -29.61 11.98 9.76
C THR A 52 -28.79 12.55 10.91
N SER A 53 -29.14 12.14 12.14
CA SER A 53 -28.40 12.52 13.34
C SER A 53 -27.23 11.58 13.62
N LEU A 54 -26.06 12.14 13.90
CA LEU A 54 -24.87 11.39 14.35
C LEU A 54 -24.85 11.18 15.88
N LYS A 55 -25.87 11.68 16.61
CA LYS A 55 -26.07 11.41 18.02
C LYS A 55 -26.89 10.13 18.26
N ASP A 56 -28.00 10.00 17.58
CA ASP A 56 -29.02 8.95 17.82
C ASP A 56 -29.60 8.33 16.54
N GLY A 57 -29.17 8.78 15.37
CA GLY A 57 -29.60 8.26 14.09
C GLY A 57 -28.87 6.97 13.67
N PRO A 58 -29.17 6.45 12.46
CA PRO A 58 -28.69 5.15 12.00
C PRO A 58 -27.16 5.06 11.89
N TYR A 59 -26.47 6.16 11.73
CA TYR A 59 -25.01 6.21 11.58
C TYR A 59 -24.25 6.67 12.84
N ALA A 60 -24.97 6.87 13.95
CA ALA A 60 -24.38 7.26 15.24
C ALA A 60 -23.32 6.27 15.75
N GLY A 61 -23.48 4.97 15.47
CA GLY A 61 -22.56 3.92 15.87
C GLY A 61 -21.30 3.78 14.98
N THR A 62 -21.26 4.45 13.82
CA THR A 62 -20.15 4.35 12.86
C THR A 62 -18.95 5.19 13.29
N ASN A 63 -17.81 5.02 12.56
CA ASN A 63 -16.63 5.87 12.73
C ASN A 63 -16.94 7.36 12.42
N LEU A 64 -17.84 7.68 11.48
CA LEU A 64 -18.33 9.06 11.28
C LEU A 64 -18.98 9.61 12.55
N GLY A 65 -19.87 8.82 13.17
CA GLY A 65 -20.54 9.22 14.43
C GLY A 65 -19.54 9.36 15.59
N ARG A 66 -18.52 8.53 15.67
CA ARG A 66 -17.44 8.68 16.66
C ARG A 66 -16.63 9.95 16.41
N ALA A 67 -16.18 10.19 15.18
CA ALA A 67 -15.44 11.40 14.80
C ALA A 67 -16.25 12.68 15.17
N PHE A 68 -17.54 12.69 14.87
CA PHE A 68 -18.41 13.78 15.28
C PHE A 68 -18.44 13.98 16.80
N ARG A 69 -18.67 12.92 17.59
CA ARG A 69 -18.76 13.04 19.06
C ARG A 69 -17.46 13.53 19.68
N GLU A 70 -16.31 13.02 19.23
CA GLU A 70 -15.01 13.44 19.74
C GLU A 70 -14.78 14.95 19.50
N ALA A 71 -15.00 15.44 18.27
CA ALA A 71 -14.88 16.85 17.97
C ALA A 71 -15.93 17.70 18.68
N ASN A 72 -17.17 17.20 18.79
CA ASN A 72 -18.24 17.92 19.46
C ASN A 72 -18.04 18.02 20.97
N ASN A 73 -17.35 17.08 21.60
CA ASN A 73 -17.03 17.13 23.04
C ASN A 73 -15.82 18.04 23.35
N SER A 74 -14.98 18.36 22.35
CA SER A 74 -13.83 19.21 22.54
C SER A 74 -14.21 20.70 22.58
N ASN A 75 -13.61 21.46 23.50
CA ASN A 75 -13.69 22.92 23.57
C ASN A 75 -12.44 23.60 22.99
N ASP A 76 -11.50 22.84 22.47
CA ASP A 76 -10.32 23.37 21.78
C ASP A 76 -10.66 23.63 20.31
N PRO A 77 -10.59 24.89 19.82
CA PRO A 77 -10.86 25.21 18.43
C PRO A 77 -9.82 24.61 17.46
N ASN A 78 -8.67 24.15 17.95
CA ASN A 78 -7.64 23.48 17.16
C ASN A 78 -7.73 21.95 17.22
N TYR A 79 -8.74 21.42 17.92
CA TYR A 79 -8.92 19.97 18.01
C TYR A 79 -9.18 19.36 16.65
N VAL A 80 -8.41 18.31 16.35
CA VAL A 80 -8.56 17.48 15.15
C VAL A 80 -8.56 16.03 15.59
N LYS A 81 -9.45 15.23 15.04
CA LYS A 81 -9.53 13.79 15.29
C LYS A 81 -9.61 13.02 13.98
N LEU A 82 -8.73 12.03 13.81
CA LEU A 82 -8.79 11.06 12.72
C LEU A 82 -9.34 9.73 13.24
N GLU A 83 -10.43 9.25 12.65
CA GLU A 83 -10.96 7.90 12.83
C GLU A 83 -10.48 6.98 11.70
N ASP A 84 -9.99 5.80 12.06
CA ASP A 84 -9.46 4.80 11.11
C ASP A 84 -10.55 4.32 10.13
N PHE A 85 -10.11 3.66 9.07
CA PHE A 85 -11.00 3.06 8.07
C PHE A 85 -11.88 1.97 8.68
N GLU A 86 -13.17 2.06 8.40
CA GLU A 86 -14.18 1.01 8.63
C GLU A 86 -15.08 0.89 7.40
N PRO A 87 -15.80 -0.24 7.22
CA PRO A 87 -16.87 -0.32 6.23
C PRO A 87 -17.95 0.70 6.55
N TYR A 88 -18.39 1.47 5.56
CA TYR A 88 -19.36 2.55 5.73
C TYR A 88 -20.51 2.41 4.73
N THR A 89 -21.71 2.15 5.24
CA THR A 89 -22.90 1.85 4.41
C THR A 89 -23.24 2.94 3.41
N PRO A 90 -23.24 4.26 3.76
CA PRO A 90 -23.52 5.30 2.77
C PRO A 90 -22.55 5.32 1.60
N SER A 91 -21.30 4.91 1.81
CA SER A 91 -20.29 4.74 0.75
C SER A 91 -20.29 3.30 0.18
N TYR A 92 -21.45 2.67 0.07
CA TYR A 92 -21.65 1.32 -0.52
C TYR A 92 -20.82 0.23 0.17
N GLU A 93 -20.73 0.25 1.49
CA GLU A 93 -19.86 -0.64 2.30
C GLU A 93 -18.37 -0.51 1.93
N GLY A 94 -17.97 0.58 1.30
CA GLY A 94 -16.58 0.92 1.04
C GLY A 94 -15.83 1.26 2.33
N ALA A 95 -14.51 1.18 2.29
CA ALA A 95 -13.66 1.63 3.39
C ALA A 95 -13.72 3.16 3.47
N ALA A 96 -14.13 3.70 4.60
CA ALA A 96 -14.18 5.13 4.88
C ALA A 96 -13.47 5.46 6.19
N SER A 97 -12.75 6.55 6.19
CA SER A 97 -12.05 7.13 7.33
C SER A 97 -12.43 8.61 7.41
N PHE A 98 -12.52 9.17 8.60
CA PHE A 98 -13.02 10.51 8.79
C PHE A 98 -12.08 11.34 9.66
N ILE A 99 -11.87 12.60 9.26
CA ILE A 99 -11.19 13.59 10.09
C ILE A 99 -12.21 14.65 10.49
N SER A 100 -12.20 15.06 11.75
CA SER A 100 -13.18 15.98 12.32
C SER A 100 -12.52 17.09 13.11
N SER A 101 -13.23 18.25 13.13
CA SER A 101 -12.82 19.42 13.92
C SER A 101 -14.06 20.23 14.30
N PRO A 102 -14.14 20.80 15.53
CA PRO A 102 -15.23 21.70 15.90
C PRO A 102 -15.07 23.07 15.20
N ILE A 103 -16.21 23.72 14.92
CA ILE A 103 -16.25 25.06 14.37
C ILE A 103 -16.76 26.00 15.45
N PHE A 104 -16.01 27.09 15.72
CA PHE A 104 -16.38 28.11 16.68
C PHE A 104 -16.60 29.48 16.03
N ASP A 105 -17.58 30.22 16.54
CA ASP A 105 -17.74 31.66 16.32
C ASP A 105 -17.46 32.37 17.66
N GLY A 106 -16.27 32.95 17.79
CA GLY A 106 -15.76 33.41 19.08
C GLY A 106 -15.59 32.25 20.07
N THR A 107 -16.43 32.20 21.11
CA THR A 107 -16.42 31.12 22.12
C THR A 107 -17.56 30.13 21.93
N GLU A 108 -18.49 30.39 21.03
CA GLU A 108 -19.66 29.55 20.77
C GLU A 108 -19.30 28.48 19.72
N LYS A 109 -19.59 27.22 20.01
CA LYS A 109 -19.47 26.13 19.04
C LYS A 109 -20.70 26.16 18.13
N VAL A 110 -20.48 26.43 16.85
CA VAL A 110 -21.54 26.60 15.84
C VAL A 110 -21.66 25.40 14.89
N GLY A 111 -20.75 24.45 14.98
CA GLY A 111 -20.80 23.28 14.11
C GLY A 111 -19.66 22.30 14.34
N VAL A 112 -19.71 21.17 13.65
CA VAL A 112 -18.59 20.23 13.49
C VAL A 112 -18.37 20.01 12.01
N LEU A 113 -17.12 20.19 11.57
CA LEU A 113 -16.66 19.90 10.23
C LEU A 113 -16.08 18.49 10.19
N LEU A 114 -16.49 17.69 9.20
CA LEU A 114 -15.88 16.40 8.96
C LEU A 114 -15.50 16.26 7.48
N PHE A 115 -14.34 15.63 7.24
CA PHE A 115 -13.90 15.24 5.92
C PHE A 115 -13.83 13.72 5.84
N GLN A 116 -14.41 13.15 4.80
CA GLN A 116 -14.14 11.76 4.46
C GLN A 116 -12.84 11.69 3.66
N MET A 117 -11.92 10.85 4.15
CA MET A 117 -10.54 10.80 3.66
C MET A 117 -10.44 10.38 2.19
N PRO A 118 -9.47 10.93 1.46
CA PRO A 118 -9.29 10.67 0.03
C PRO A 118 -8.57 9.34 -0.22
N ILE A 119 -9.27 8.20 -0.10
CA ILE A 119 -8.69 6.87 -0.25
C ILE A 119 -7.98 6.69 -1.59
N ASP A 120 -8.49 7.31 -2.66
CA ASP A 120 -7.86 7.26 -3.99
C ASP A 120 -6.52 8.00 -4.01
N LYS A 121 -6.38 9.10 -3.27
CA LYS A 121 -5.11 9.81 -3.15
C LYS A 121 -4.08 9.02 -2.34
N ILE A 122 -4.51 8.36 -1.28
CA ILE A 122 -3.66 7.44 -0.52
C ILE A 122 -3.18 6.32 -1.44
N ASN A 123 -4.08 5.70 -2.21
CA ASN A 123 -3.71 4.67 -3.17
C ASN A 123 -2.77 5.18 -4.26
N GLN A 124 -3.01 6.37 -4.82
CA GLN A 124 -2.12 6.98 -5.82
C GLN A 124 -0.69 7.13 -5.29
N VAL A 125 -0.54 7.58 -4.05
CA VAL A 125 0.78 7.69 -3.40
C VAL A 125 1.40 6.32 -3.19
N MET A 126 0.67 5.39 -2.56
CA MET A 126 1.19 4.06 -2.22
C MET A 126 1.49 3.19 -3.45
N THR A 127 0.73 3.33 -4.51
CA THR A 127 0.97 2.63 -5.78
C THR A 127 1.87 3.40 -6.75
N SER A 128 2.37 4.59 -6.35
CA SER A 128 3.14 5.48 -7.22
C SER A 128 2.42 5.73 -8.56
N ASN A 129 1.11 5.93 -8.55
CA ASN A 129 0.25 6.03 -9.74
C ASN A 129 0.40 4.83 -10.71
N CYS A 130 0.64 3.62 -10.20
CA CYS A 130 0.85 2.39 -10.97
C CYS A 130 2.08 2.42 -11.89
N VAL A 131 3.09 3.24 -11.59
CA VAL A 131 4.34 3.32 -12.36
C VAL A 131 5.54 2.73 -11.59
N TRP A 132 5.33 1.64 -10.89
CA TRP A 132 6.28 1.00 -9.95
C TRP A 132 7.70 0.85 -10.51
N LYS A 133 7.85 0.39 -11.75
CA LYS A 133 9.16 0.23 -12.40
C LYS A 133 9.94 1.54 -12.52
N ASN A 134 9.23 2.64 -12.78
CA ASN A 134 9.83 3.95 -13.01
C ASN A 134 10.33 4.62 -11.71
N VAL A 135 9.80 4.18 -10.57
CA VAL A 135 10.18 4.70 -9.24
C VAL A 135 11.11 3.75 -8.47
N GLY A 136 11.65 2.73 -9.14
CA GLY A 136 12.65 1.83 -8.56
C GLY A 136 12.06 0.62 -7.82
N LEU A 137 10.74 0.39 -7.88
CA LEU A 137 10.09 -0.78 -7.28
C LEU A 137 10.14 -2.04 -8.17
N GLY A 138 10.81 -1.98 -9.32
CA GLY A 138 11.07 -3.14 -10.17
C GLY A 138 9.82 -3.89 -10.62
N GLU A 139 9.96 -5.20 -10.75
CA GLU A 139 8.89 -6.09 -11.19
C GLU A 139 7.95 -6.51 -10.05
N SER A 140 8.47 -6.68 -8.84
CA SER A 140 7.75 -7.22 -7.68
C SER A 140 7.59 -6.24 -6.52
N GLY A 141 8.28 -5.10 -6.56
CA GLY A 141 8.29 -4.15 -5.44
C GLY A 141 6.92 -3.53 -5.19
N GLU A 142 6.49 -3.55 -3.93
CA GLU A 142 5.18 -3.07 -3.48
C GLU A 142 5.36 -2.17 -2.25
N THR A 143 4.58 -1.09 -2.16
CA THR A 143 4.42 -0.31 -0.94
C THR A 143 2.97 -0.27 -0.53
N TYR A 144 2.71 -0.46 0.76
CA TYR A 144 1.36 -0.47 1.30
C TYR A 144 1.32 -0.06 2.77
N ILE A 145 0.13 0.30 3.24
CA ILE A 145 -0.14 0.66 4.63
C ILE A 145 -0.95 -0.46 5.27
N VAL A 146 -0.64 -0.80 6.52
CA VAL A 146 -1.43 -1.71 7.36
C VAL A 146 -1.85 -1.03 8.66
N GLY A 147 -3.03 -1.37 9.16
CA GLY A 147 -3.48 -0.96 10.49
C GLY A 147 -3.00 -1.89 11.59
N ASN A 148 -3.33 -1.56 12.85
CA ASN A 148 -3.02 -2.38 14.02
C ASN A 148 -3.73 -3.76 14.02
N ASP A 149 -4.75 -3.92 13.23
CA ASP A 149 -5.47 -5.16 12.97
C ASP A 149 -4.85 -6.01 11.85
N PHE A 150 -3.69 -5.58 11.32
CA PHE A 150 -2.96 -6.16 10.19
C PHE A 150 -3.68 -6.12 8.85
N ALA A 151 -4.84 -5.45 8.74
CA ALA A 151 -5.49 -5.28 7.45
C ALA A 151 -4.89 -4.12 6.66
N MET A 152 -4.82 -4.28 5.36
CA MET A 152 -4.37 -3.22 4.46
C MET A 152 -5.24 -1.96 4.57
N ARG A 153 -4.59 -0.80 4.48
CA ARG A 153 -5.20 0.53 4.40
C ARG A 153 -4.97 1.20 3.04
N SER A 154 -4.25 0.50 2.16
CA SER A 154 -4.06 0.86 0.76
C SER A 154 -4.17 -0.39 -0.12
N GLN A 155 -4.27 -0.21 -1.44
CA GLN A 155 -4.42 -1.31 -2.40
C GLN A 155 -3.12 -2.11 -2.57
N SER A 156 -3.26 -3.43 -2.77
CA SER A 156 -2.17 -4.28 -3.22
C SER A 156 -1.86 -4.04 -4.70
N ARG A 157 -0.54 -3.91 -5.01
CA ARG A 157 -0.04 -3.90 -6.38
C ARG A 157 -0.50 -5.12 -7.18
N PHE A 158 -0.40 -6.30 -6.56
CA PHE A 158 -0.68 -7.57 -7.25
C PHE A 158 -2.15 -7.70 -7.65
N LEU A 159 -3.09 -7.17 -6.85
CA LEU A 159 -4.49 -7.11 -7.26
C LEU A 159 -4.69 -6.18 -8.46
N ILE A 160 -3.93 -5.07 -8.53
CA ILE A 160 -4.05 -4.07 -9.60
C ILE A 160 -3.42 -4.58 -10.89
N GLU A 161 -2.17 -5.10 -10.84
CA GLU A 161 -1.43 -5.50 -12.04
C GLU A 161 -1.88 -6.83 -12.65
N ASP A 162 -2.15 -7.82 -11.79
CA ASP A 162 -2.58 -9.17 -12.22
C ASP A 162 -3.62 -9.74 -11.25
N SER A 163 -4.85 -9.25 -11.37
CA SER A 163 -5.96 -9.71 -10.54
C SER A 163 -6.17 -11.23 -10.62
N ALA A 164 -5.99 -11.85 -11.79
CA ALA A 164 -6.17 -13.29 -11.95
C ALA A 164 -5.09 -14.07 -11.19
N GLY A 165 -3.82 -13.67 -11.33
CA GLY A 165 -2.69 -14.24 -10.60
C GLY A 165 -2.83 -14.05 -9.10
N TYR A 166 -3.26 -12.84 -8.66
CA TYR A 166 -3.53 -12.56 -7.25
C TYR A 166 -4.55 -13.56 -6.65
N PHE A 167 -5.71 -13.75 -7.29
CA PHE A 167 -6.73 -14.68 -6.79
C PHE A 167 -6.28 -16.14 -6.84
N ALA A 168 -5.55 -16.55 -7.88
CA ALA A 168 -4.99 -17.90 -7.96
C ALA A 168 -4.00 -18.17 -6.81
N MET A 169 -3.12 -17.22 -6.54
CA MET A 169 -2.13 -17.29 -5.47
C MET A 169 -2.80 -17.34 -4.09
N MET A 170 -3.73 -16.40 -3.79
CA MET A 170 -4.43 -16.35 -2.50
C MET A 170 -5.26 -17.61 -2.24
N LYS A 171 -5.88 -18.16 -3.28
CA LYS A 171 -6.58 -19.44 -3.20
C LYS A 171 -5.61 -20.60 -2.90
N GLY A 172 -4.43 -20.60 -3.53
CA GLY A 172 -3.36 -21.58 -3.26
C GLY A 172 -2.85 -21.53 -1.81
N LEU A 173 -2.88 -20.36 -1.18
CA LEU A 173 -2.54 -20.17 0.24
C LEU A 173 -3.69 -20.55 1.20
N GLY A 174 -4.83 -21.00 0.68
CA GLY A 174 -5.95 -21.43 1.50
C GLY A 174 -6.81 -20.29 2.04
N ILE A 175 -6.72 -19.10 1.47
CA ILE A 175 -7.57 -17.97 1.85
C ILE A 175 -9.03 -18.32 1.56
N ASN A 176 -9.91 -17.98 2.50
CA ASN A 176 -11.34 -18.29 2.44
C ASN A 176 -11.99 -17.75 1.16
N GLN A 177 -12.75 -18.62 0.44
CA GLN A 177 -13.36 -18.25 -0.83
C GLN A 177 -14.33 -17.06 -0.70
N GLY A 178 -15.11 -16.98 0.37
CA GLY A 178 -16.03 -15.85 0.61
C GLY A 178 -15.30 -14.51 0.75
N LEU A 179 -14.10 -14.51 1.37
CA LEU A 179 -13.25 -13.32 1.43
C LEU A 179 -12.71 -12.95 0.04
N LEU A 180 -12.26 -13.94 -0.75
CA LEU A 180 -11.81 -13.70 -2.12
C LEU A 180 -12.93 -13.16 -3.01
N ASP A 181 -14.15 -13.69 -2.86
CA ASP A 181 -15.33 -13.19 -3.59
C ASP A 181 -15.66 -11.73 -3.19
N THR A 182 -15.49 -11.40 -1.90
CA THR A 182 -15.68 -10.01 -1.41
C THR A 182 -14.61 -9.08 -1.97
N ILE A 183 -13.34 -9.46 -1.94
CA ILE A 183 -12.24 -8.68 -2.56
C ILE A 183 -12.51 -8.46 -4.04
N LYS A 184 -12.96 -9.49 -4.74
CA LYS A 184 -13.31 -9.42 -6.16
C LYS A 184 -14.48 -8.49 -6.43
N ALA A 185 -15.56 -8.60 -5.66
CA ALA A 185 -16.75 -7.77 -5.81
C ALA A 185 -16.46 -6.29 -5.54
N LYS A 186 -15.64 -5.99 -4.53
CA LYS A 186 -15.23 -4.62 -4.17
C LYS A 186 -14.04 -4.12 -4.99
N ASN A 187 -13.35 -4.99 -5.73
CA ASN A 187 -12.07 -4.70 -6.38
C ASN A 187 -11.08 -4.01 -5.43
N SER A 188 -11.02 -4.47 -4.19
CA SER A 188 -10.25 -3.81 -3.12
C SER A 188 -9.68 -4.81 -2.12
N THR A 189 -8.42 -4.59 -1.73
CA THR A 189 -7.75 -5.29 -0.63
C THR A 189 -7.92 -4.56 0.71
N ILE A 190 -8.36 -3.30 0.69
CA ILE A 190 -8.44 -2.43 1.86
C ILE A 190 -9.45 -2.99 2.87
N LEU A 191 -9.04 -3.12 4.14
CA LEU A 191 -9.75 -3.77 5.25
C LEU A 191 -9.99 -5.28 5.08
N LEU A 192 -9.69 -5.85 3.92
CA LEU A 192 -10.01 -7.25 3.57
C LEU A 192 -8.76 -8.14 3.59
N GLN A 193 -7.66 -7.70 2.96
CA GLN A 193 -6.40 -8.44 2.95
C GLN A 193 -5.67 -8.26 4.29
N LYS A 194 -5.48 -9.36 5.02
CA LYS A 194 -4.62 -9.38 6.21
C LYS A 194 -3.17 -9.64 5.82
N VAL A 195 -2.27 -8.91 6.47
CA VAL A 195 -0.81 -9.02 6.32
C VAL A 195 -0.20 -9.22 7.70
N ALA A 196 -0.26 -10.44 8.21
CA ALA A 196 0.30 -10.80 9.52
C ALA A 196 1.71 -11.39 9.37
N SER A 197 2.60 -10.68 8.66
CA SER A 197 4.00 -11.06 8.50
C SER A 197 4.86 -10.65 9.72
N LYS A 198 6.08 -11.17 9.79
CA LYS A 198 7.04 -10.78 10.83
C LYS A 198 7.26 -9.27 10.87
N GLY A 199 7.40 -8.64 9.70
CA GLY A 199 7.63 -7.19 9.60
C GLY A 199 6.44 -6.37 10.03
N THR A 200 5.20 -6.76 9.66
CA THR A 200 4.00 -6.04 10.10
C THR A 200 3.81 -6.12 11.62
N HIS A 201 4.07 -7.28 12.25
CA HIS A 201 4.05 -7.39 13.71
C HIS A 201 5.07 -6.45 14.37
N ALA A 202 6.28 -6.37 13.82
CA ALA A 202 7.33 -5.50 14.33
C ALA A 202 6.97 -4.02 14.14
N ALA A 203 6.49 -3.62 12.94
CA ALA A 203 6.12 -2.26 12.62
C ALA A 203 4.96 -1.74 13.49
N VAL A 204 3.89 -2.55 13.64
CA VAL A 204 2.75 -2.22 14.52
C VAL A 204 3.17 -2.09 15.99
N SER A 205 4.23 -2.81 16.41
CA SER A 205 4.82 -2.69 17.72
C SER A 205 5.78 -1.48 17.88
N GLY A 206 5.91 -0.63 16.85
CA GLY A 206 6.71 0.59 16.89
C GLY A 206 8.14 0.42 16.39
N ASN A 207 8.51 -0.71 15.79
CA ASN A 207 9.87 -0.95 15.31
C ASN A 207 10.03 -0.52 13.84
N THR A 208 11.19 0.07 13.53
CA THR A 208 11.64 0.35 12.17
C THR A 208 12.83 -0.53 11.83
N HIS A 209 12.76 -1.29 10.75
CA HIS A 209 13.86 -2.16 10.35
C HIS A 209 13.83 -2.49 8.84
N VAL A 210 14.92 -3.14 8.38
CA VAL A 210 15.02 -3.73 7.04
C VAL A 210 15.51 -5.17 7.20
N GLU A 211 14.74 -6.14 6.74
CA GLU A 211 15.11 -7.55 6.85
C GLU A 211 14.42 -8.41 5.77
N ILE A 212 14.89 -9.67 5.64
CA ILE A 212 14.29 -10.64 4.72
C ILE A 212 13.38 -11.58 5.52
N TYR A 213 12.16 -11.75 5.05
CA TYR A 213 11.17 -12.72 5.56
C TYR A 213 10.12 -13.02 4.49
N SER A 214 9.23 -13.99 4.73
CA SER A 214 8.10 -14.27 3.83
C SER A 214 6.95 -13.29 4.07
N ASP A 215 6.48 -12.65 3.02
CA ASP A 215 5.35 -11.71 3.02
C ASP A 215 3.98 -12.42 3.10
N TYR A 216 2.89 -11.67 2.89
CA TYR A 216 1.52 -12.21 2.88
C TYR A 216 1.22 -13.15 1.70
N ARG A 217 2.08 -13.17 0.68
CA ARG A 217 2.04 -14.11 -0.45
C ARG A 217 2.84 -15.38 -0.16
N ASN A 218 3.48 -15.47 1.01
CA ASN A 218 4.45 -16.50 1.36
C ASN A 218 5.68 -16.52 0.44
N VAL A 219 6.07 -15.36 -0.10
CA VAL A 219 7.26 -15.14 -0.92
C VAL A 219 8.33 -14.48 -0.07
N PRO A 220 9.60 -14.93 -0.11
CA PRO A 220 10.70 -14.24 0.54
C PRO A 220 10.90 -12.85 -0.07
N VAL A 221 10.86 -11.82 0.76
CA VAL A 221 11.02 -10.41 0.35
C VAL A 221 12.07 -9.72 1.21
N LEU A 222 12.80 -8.79 0.62
CA LEU A 222 13.47 -7.74 1.37
C LEU A 222 12.41 -6.68 1.71
N SER A 223 12.14 -6.50 2.98
CA SER A 223 11.13 -5.56 3.47
C SER A 223 11.78 -4.49 4.32
N ALA A 224 11.43 -3.24 4.04
CA ALA A 224 11.64 -2.09 4.91
C ALA A 224 10.29 -1.69 5.50
N TYR A 225 10.23 -1.52 6.81
CA TYR A 225 8.99 -1.18 7.49
C TYR A 225 9.19 -0.19 8.63
N ALA A 226 8.16 0.61 8.90
CA ALA A 226 8.13 1.58 9.97
C ALA A 226 6.70 1.88 10.43
N PRO A 227 6.48 2.28 11.70
CA PRO A 227 5.23 2.91 12.09
C PRO A 227 5.08 4.26 11.38
N LEU A 228 3.84 4.66 11.08
CA LEU A 228 3.52 6.02 10.68
C LEU A 228 3.20 6.85 11.93
N GLU A 229 3.84 8.00 12.06
CA GLU A 229 3.64 8.92 13.18
C GLU A 229 2.36 9.75 12.97
N ILE A 230 1.20 9.09 13.14
CA ILE A 230 -0.13 9.70 13.08
C ILE A 230 -0.76 9.50 14.46
N GLU A 231 -1.12 10.60 15.13
CA GLU A 231 -1.49 10.60 16.55
C GLU A 231 -2.66 9.67 16.88
N ASP A 232 -3.69 9.66 16.04
CA ASP A 232 -4.97 8.99 16.33
C ASP A 232 -5.04 7.54 15.85
N VAL A 233 -4.19 7.13 14.92
CA VAL A 233 -4.25 5.81 14.27
C VAL A 233 -2.90 5.11 14.32
N LYS A 234 -2.93 3.80 14.49
CA LYS A 234 -1.72 2.98 14.48
C LYS A 234 -1.56 2.33 13.10
N TRP A 235 -1.01 3.09 12.19
CA TRP A 235 -0.67 2.59 10.87
C TRP A 235 0.83 2.34 10.74
N SER A 236 1.18 1.39 9.90
CA SER A 236 2.56 1.09 9.54
C SER A 236 2.69 1.04 8.03
N ILE A 237 3.82 1.56 7.53
CA ILE A 237 4.18 1.48 6.12
C ILE A 237 5.10 0.29 5.89
N MET A 238 4.85 -0.44 4.81
CA MET A 238 5.66 -1.55 4.34
C MET A 238 6.15 -1.22 2.92
N ALA A 239 7.42 -1.51 2.65
CA ALA A 239 8.02 -1.46 1.31
C ALA A 239 8.78 -2.75 1.08
N GLU A 240 8.33 -3.57 0.15
CA GLU A 240 8.78 -4.94 -0.06
C GLU A 240 9.15 -5.18 -1.52
N ILE A 241 10.18 -6.00 -1.75
CA ILE A 241 10.59 -6.47 -3.06
C ILE A 241 11.05 -7.93 -2.94
N ASP A 242 10.75 -8.77 -3.92
CA ASP A 242 11.09 -10.17 -3.89
C ASP A 242 12.61 -10.37 -3.80
N GLU A 243 13.06 -11.23 -2.88
CA GLU A 243 14.47 -11.57 -2.70
C GLU A 243 15.11 -12.08 -4.01
N GLU A 244 14.38 -12.88 -4.77
CA GLU A 244 14.82 -13.38 -6.06
C GLU A 244 15.12 -12.23 -7.03
N GLU A 245 14.31 -11.19 -7.06
CA GLU A 245 14.52 -10.05 -7.94
C GLU A 245 15.78 -9.29 -7.59
N ILE A 246 16.00 -8.97 -6.32
CA ILE A 246 17.21 -8.24 -5.88
C ILE A 246 18.50 -9.05 -6.04
N LEU A 247 18.43 -10.38 -5.95
CA LEU A 247 19.59 -11.26 -6.13
C LEU A 247 19.86 -11.63 -7.60
N ARG A 248 18.92 -11.39 -8.51
CA ARG A 248 19.06 -11.73 -9.94
C ARG A 248 20.34 -11.17 -10.58
N PRO A 249 20.75 -9.90 -10.39
CA PRO A 249 22.00 -9.38 -10.95
C PRO A 249 23.22 -10.13 -10.42
N VAL A 250 23.23 -10.49 -9.13
CA VAL A 250 24.32 -11.25 -8.50
C VAL A 250 24.42 -12.66 -9.09
N ALA A 251 23.29 -13.32 -9.28
CA ALA A 251 23.23 -14.65 -9.90
C ALA A 251 23.74 -14.62 -11.36
N ILE A 252 23.42 -13.59 -12.13
CA ILE A 252 23.90 -13.39 -13.50
C ILE A 252 25.42 -13.21 -13.49
N LEU A 253 25.95 -12.35 -12.61
CA LEU A 253 27.40 -12.14 -12.48
C LEU A 253 28.12 -13.43 -12.07
N ALA A 254 27.62 -14.15 -11.08
CA ALA A 254 28.17 -15.41 -10.64
C ALA A 254 28.24 -16.44 -11.79
N ARG A 255 27.15 -16.56 -12.56
CA ARG A 255 27.11 -17.43 -13.75
C ARG A 255 28.15 -17.05 -14.79
N GLN A 256 28.32 -15.76 -15.07
CA GLN A 256 29.32 -15.26 -16.01
C GLN A 256 30.75 -15.57 -15.52
N MET A 257 31.01 -15.38 -14.22
CA MET A 257 32.31 -15.74 -13.62
C MET A 257 32.62 -17.23 -13.75
N TYR A 258 31.66 -18.12 -13.51
CA TYR A 258 31.84 -19.57 -13.67
C TYR A 258 32.10 -19.95 -15.11
N ILE A 259 31.44 -19.32 -16.10
CA ILE A 259 31.71 -19.55 -17.54
C ILE A 259 33.13 -19.14 -17.90
N ILE A 260 33.58 -17.95 -17.47
CA ILE A 260 34.92 -17.45 -17.71
C ILE A 260 35.98 -18.37 -17.06
N ALA A 261 35.77 -18.72 -15.79
CA ALA A 261 36.69 -19.61 -15.07
C ALA A 261 36.80 -21.01 -15.76
N GLY A 262 35.64 -21.58 -16.14
CA GLY A 262 35.62 -22.85 -16.88
C GLY A 262 36.35 -22.76 -18.22
N GLY A 263 36.18 -21.67 -18.98
CA GLY A 263 36.88 -21.38 -20.22
C GLY A 263 38.39 -21.27 -20.03
N LEU A 264 38.84 -20.56 -19.00
CA LEU A 264 40.27 -20.45 -18.66
C LEU A 264 40.88 -21.81 -18.29
N ILE A 265 40.18 -22.60 -17.47
CA ILE A 265 40.64 -23.96 -17.11
C ILE A 265 40.77 -24.83 -18.37
N ALA A 266 39.77 -24.85 -19.25
CA ALA A 266 39.80 -25.59 -20.50
C ALA A 266 40.95 -25.14 -21.42
N PHE A 267 41.20 -23.83 -21.50
CA PHE A 267 42.29 -23.25 -22.25
C PHE A 267 43.66 -23.70 -21.69
N ILE A 268 43.86 -23.63 -20.37
CA ILE A 268 45.11 -24.06 -19.72
C ILE A 268 45.38 -25.55 -19.98
N VAL A 269 44.33 -26.39 -19.80
CA VAL A 269 44.42 -27.85 -20.06
C VAL A 269 44.75 -28.10 -21.53
N GLY A 270 44.08 -27.42 -22.46
CA GLY A 270 44.33 -27.52 -23.90
C GLY A 270 45.77 -27.09 -24.28
N LEU A 271 46.24 -25.99 -23.70
CA LEU A 271 47.61 -25.52 -23.90
C LEU A 271 48.66 -26.53 -23.38
N GLY A 272 48.43 -27.06 -22.16
CA GLY A 272 49.26 -28.11 -21.57
C GLY A 272 49.32 -29.36 -22.44
N PHE A 273 48.20 -29.81 -22.97
CA PHE A 273 48.13 -30.95 -23.90
C PHE A 273 48.92 -30.65 -25.21
N LEU A 274 48.76 -29.45 -25.77
CA LEU A 274 49.49 -29.04 -26.99
C LEU A 274 50.99 -29.03 -26.75
N VAL A 275 51.45 -28.41 -25.66
CA VAL A 275 52.90 -28.39 -25.28
C VAL A 275 53.42 -29.81 -25.11
N THR A 276 52.73 -30.67 -24.40
CA THR A 276 53.13 -32.07 -24.19
C THR A 276 53.27 -32.82 -25.54
N ARG A 277 52.31 -32.61 -26.45
CA ARG A 277 52.30 -33.22 -27.77
C ARG A 277 53.49 -32.75 -28.65
N ILE A 278 53.81 -31.43 -28.63
CA ILE A 278 54.94 -30.85 -29.36
C ILE A 278 56.25 -31.37 -28.78
N THR A 279 56.44 -31.33 -27.47
CA THR A 279 57.65 -31.81 -26.79
C THR A 279 57.88 -33.28 -27.06
N GLY A 280 56.85 -34.11 -27.05
CA GLY A 280 56.90 -35.54 -27.37
C GLY A 280 57.37 -35.79 -28.80
N LYS A 281 56.87 -35.00 -29.78
CA LYS A 281 57.37 -35.08 -31.19
C LYS A 281 58.82 -34.71 -31.30
N VAL A 282 59.25 -33.60 -30.68
CA VAL A 282 60.68 -33.13 -30.72
C VAL A 282 61.60 -34.18 -30.10
N THR A 283 61.19 -34.75 -28.94
CA THR A 283 61.98 -35.81 -28.27
C THR A 283 62.13 -37.06 -29.14
N ASN A 284 61.05 -37.45 -29.83
CA ASN A 284 61.16 -38.60 -30.78
C ASN A 284 62.05 -38.34 -31.97
N VAL A 285 62.06 -37.12 -32.55
CA VAL A 285 62.96 -36.73 -33.64
C VAL A 285 64.39 -36.76 -33.16
N ILE A 286 64.69 -36.23 -31.96
CA ILE A 286 66.04 -36.26 -31.39
C ILE A 286 66.52 -37.69 -31.16
N LYS A 287 65.70 -38.57 -30.60
CA LYS A 287 66.00 -40.00 -30.40
C LYS A 287 66.29 -40.69 -31.70
N ASN A 288 65.54 -40.43 -32.77
CA ASN A 288 65.76 -41.03 -34.08
C ASN A 288 67.05 -40.51 -34.70
N MET A 289 67.41 -39.24 -34.54
CA MET A 289 68.70 -38.70 -35.02
C MET A 289 69.89 -39.31 -34.29
N ILE A 290 69.83 -39.51 -32.97
CA ILE A 290 70.89 -40.14 -32.19
C ILE A 290 71.03 -41.60 -32.58
N GLY A 291 69.96 -42.34 -32.77
CA GLY A 291 69.97 -43.78 -33.14
C GLY A 291 70.52 -44.04 -34.56
N ASN A 292 70.54 -43.05 -35.45
CA ASN A 292 71.10 -43.13 -36.76
C ASN A 292 72.59 -42.74 -36.81
N LEU A 293 73.20 -42.29 -35.71
CA LEU A 293 74.60 -41.91 -35.56
C LEU A 293 75.42 -43.00 -34.85
N THR A 294 74.78 -44.03 -34.34
CA THR A 294 75.40 -45.26 -33.79
C THR A 294 75.26 -46.41 -34.78
#